data_8900755d00d9e57c3deb0df469b9c393
#
_entry.id   8900755d00d9e57c3deb0df469b9c393
#
_cell.length_a   1.000
_cell.length_b   1.000
_cell.length_c   1.000
_cell.angle_alpha   90.00
_cell.angle_beta   90.00
_cell.angle_gamma   90.00
#
_symmetry.space_group_name_H-M   'P 1'
#
loop_
_entity.id
_entity.type
_entity.pdbx_description
1 polymer ?
#
loop_
_entity_poly.entity_id
_entity_poly.type
_entity_poly.pdbx_seq_one_letter_code
_entity_poly.pdbx_strand_id
1 'polypeptide(L)'
;VSFIFLIDYKMLKVEWSSITSNSFNNDSFYGDLSAILIQNLPFWIQLFRTPEISIALMDEWEEKIERMAIATMREDVTNISGVPSWTLVLLNKILNLSGKQNITEIWPNLELFIHGAVNFQPYKEQFRKLIPRTDMNYYETYNASEGFFGIQDRHGSDEMLLMLDYGIFYEFIPVAQLNR
;
A
#
# COMPACT_ATOMS: atom_id res chain seq x y z
N VAL A 1 12.21 -6.80 -12.23
CA VAL A 1 10.91 -6.91 -11.52
C VAL A 1 10.99 -6.03 -10.30
N SER A 2 10.20 -4.99 -10.27
CA SER A 2 10.20 -4.04 -9.14
C SER A 2 8.82 -3.92 -8.51
N PHE A 3 8.78 -3.82 -7.19
CA PHE A 3 7.58 -3.68 -6.39
C PHE A 3 7.49 -2.27 -5.81
N ILE A 4 6.35 -1.60 -5.96
CA ILE A 4 6.09 -0.32 -5.31
C ILE A 4 5.22 -0.55 -4.08
N PHE A 5 5.70 -0.03 -2.93
CA PHE A 5 4.92 0.07 -1.71
C PHE A 5 4.60 1.53 -1.43
N LEU A 6 3.31 1.87 -1.44
CA LEU A 6 2.82 3.19 -1.06
C LEU A 6 2.47 3.22 0.42
N ILE A 7 3.12 4.10 1.15
CA ILE A 7 2.92 4.28 2.58
C ILE A 7 2.14 5.57 2.80
N ASP A 8 1.03 5.48 3.51
CA ASP A 8 0.33 6.68 4.01
C ASP A 8 0.99 7.16 5.31
N TYR A 9 1.64 8.31 5.25
CA TYR A 9 2.33 8.90 6.40
C TYR A 9 1.42 9.81 7.26
N LYS A 10 0.22 10.10 6.81
CA LYS A 10 -0.65 11.09 7.47
C LYS A 10 -1.26 10.66 8.80
N MET A 11 -1.20 9.37 9.13
CA MET A 11 -1.70 8.83 10.40
C MET A 11 -0.69 8.94 11.56
N LEU A 12 0.52 9.43 11.32
CA LEU A 12 1.60 9.52 12.31
C LEU A 12 2.03 10.95 12.62
N LYS A 13 1.10 11.81 13.01
CA LYS A 13 1.45 12.87 13.94
C LYS A 13 1.25 12.38 15.38
N VAL A 14 1.96 11.38 15.78
CA VAL A 14 2.32 11.22 17.18
C VAL A 14 3.59 12.04 17.38
N GLU A 15 3.47 13.11 18.17
CA GLU A 15 4.52 14.06 18.47
C GLU A 15 5.85 13.38 18.81
N TRP A 16 6.85 13.51 17.92
CA TRP A 16 8.24 13.17 18.19
C TRP A 16 8.88 14.03 19.29
N SER A 17 8.18 15.08 19.73
CA SER A 17 8.73 16.08 20.66
C SER A 17 8.64 15.73 22.14
N SER A 18 7.99 14.62 22.53
CA SER A 18 7.81 14.30 23.96
C SER A 18 8.50 13.04 24.49
N ILE A 19 9.30 12.35 23.67
CA ILE A 19 10.09 11.18 24.13
C ILE A 19 11.58 11.50 24.14
N THR A 20 11.96 12.64 24.66
CA THR A 20 13.33 12.93 25.09
C THR A 20 13.39 12.92 26.60
N SER A 21 13.32 11.77 27.22
CA SER A 21 13.98 11.42 28.49
C SER A 21 13.39 10.15 29.08
N ASN A 22 14.26 9.19 29.22
CA ASN A 22 14.28 8.00 30.05
C ASN A 22 14.16 6.65 29.33
N SER A 23 15.35 6.05 29.10
CA SER A 23 15.67 4.62 29.26
C SER A 23 14.66 3.60 28.76
N PHE A 24 14.36 3.61 27.47
CA PHE A 24 13.91 2.41 26.79
C PHE A 24 14.97 2.00 25.75
N ASN A 25 15.22 0.69 25.65
CA ASN A 25 16.18 0.13 24.71
C ASN A 25 15.96 0.72 23.31
N ASN A 26 17.06 1.10 22.65
CA ASN A 26 17.09 1.79 21.35
C ASN A 26 16.56 0.96 20.15
N ASP A 27 15.85 -0.15 20.36
CA ASP A 27 15.43 -1.10 19.32
C ASP A 27 13.91 -1.14 19.08
N SER A 28 13.14 -0.20 19.63
CA SER A 28 11.70 -0.14 19.35
C SER A 28 11.39 0.93 18.32
N PHE A 29 10.72 0.52 17.24
CA PHE A 29 10.25 1.40 16.18
C PHE A 29 8.75 1.67 16.36
N TYR A 30 8.37 2.92 16.31
CA TYR A 30 6.97 3.35 16.31
C TYR A 30 6.67 3.98 14.96
N GLY A 31 5.58 3.56 14.33
CA GLY A 31 5.24 4.09 13.03
C GLY A 31 3.98 3.48 12.45
N ASP A 32 3.56 3.99 11.31
CA ASP A 32 2.52 3.35 10.52
C ASP A 32 2.92 1.90 10.19
N LEU A 33 1.92 1.00 10.18
CA LEU A 33 2.12 -0.43 9.91
C LEU A 33 2.91 -0.66 8.62
N SER A 34 2.60 0.07 7.57
CA SER A 34 3.30 -0.06 6.28
C SER A 34 4.76 0.38 6.36
N ALA A 35 5.09 1.40 7.16
CA ALA A 35 6.46 1.83 7.39
C ALA A 35 7.26 0.78 8.17
N ILE A 36 6.64 0.17 9.18
CA ILE A 36 7.24 -0.94 9.95
C ILE A 36 7.47 -2.15 9.05
N LEU A 37 6.48 -2.53 8.23
CA LEU A 37 6.59 -3.66 7.31
C LEU A 37 7.73 -3.46 6.31
N ILE A 38 7.86 -2.29 5.69
CA ILE A 38 8.92 -2.01 4.71
C ILE A 38 10.31 -2.09 5.35
N GLN A 39 10.48 -1.61 6.57
CA GLN A 39 11.77 -1.68 7.28
C GLN A 39 12.16 -3.11 7.66
N ASN A 40 11.17 -3.99 7.85
CA ASN A 40 11.35 -5.38 8.25
C ASN A 40 11.20 -6.39 7.10
N LEU A 41 11.14 -5.93 5.86
CA LEU A 41 11.09 -6.84 4.70
C LEU A 41 12.35 -7.74 4.66
N PRO A 42 12.19 -9.03 4.30
CA PRO A 42 13.30 -9.90 4.03
C PRO A 42 14.29 -9.26 3.04
N PHE A 43 15.60 -9.47 3.25
CA PHE A 43 16.65 -8.80 2.48
C PHE A 43 16.53 -9.01 0.97
N TRP A 44 16.03 -10.16 0.53
CA TRP A 44 15.85 -10.48 -0.88
C TRP A 44 14.70 -9.68 -1.53
N ILE A 45 13.64 -9.31 -0.78
CA ILE A 45 12.58 -8.42 -1.28
C ILE A 45 13.10 -7.00 -1.46
N GLN A 46 14.01 -6.56 -0.59
CA GLN A 46 14.59 -5.22 -0.68
C GLN A 46 15.35 -4.99 -1.99
N LEU A 47 15.88 -6.06 -2.62
CA LEU A 47 16.55 -5.98 -3.92
C LEU A 47 15.59 -5.70 -5.09
N PHE A 48 14.31 -5.98 -4.92
CA PHE A 48 13.28 -5.82 -5.95
C PHE A 48 12.29 -4.69 -5.64
N ARG A 49 12.50 -4.00 -4.54
CA ARG A 49 11.61 -2.93 -4.09
C ARG A 49 12.03 -1.57 -4.67
N THR A 50 11.04 -0.79 -5.11
CA THR A 50 11.18 0.60 -5.51
C THR A 50 10.06 1.45 -4.86
N PRO A 51 10.29 2.74 -4.56
CA PRO A 51 11.55 3.45 -4.54
C PRO A 51 12.45 3.04 -3.36
N GLU A 52 13.61 3.68 -3.24
CA GLU A 52 14.50 3.54 -2.07
C GLU A 52 13.78 3.89 -0.76
N ILE A 53 14.24 3.31 0.36
CA ILE A 53 13.67 3.55 1.71
C ILE A 53 13.65 5.04 2.03
N SER A 54 14.70 5.77 1.69
CA SER A 54 14.80 7.23 1.91
C SER A 54 13.64 8.01 1.30
N ILE A 55 13.19 7.63 0.11
CA ILE A 55 12.03 8.23 -0.56
C ILE A 55 10.73 7.69 0.04
N ALA A 56 10.65 6.38 0.25
CA ALA A 56 9.44 5.73 0.76
C ALA A 56 9.03 6.24 2.16
N LEU A 57 9.99 6.65 2.98
CA LEU A 57 9.78 7.16 4.36
C LEU A 57 9.87 8.69 4.48
N MET A 58 9.82 9.43 3.38
CA MET A 58 9.78 10.90 3.43
C MET A 58 8.52 11.41 4.12
N ASP A 59 8.67 12.48 4.89
CA ASP A 59 7.59 13.13 5.64
C ASP A 59 6.77 14.06 4.76
N GLU A 60 7.46 14.82 3.89
CA GLU A 60 6.82 15.80 3.03
C GLU A 60 6.11 15.08 1.87
N TRP A 61 4.79 15.15 1.88
CA TRP A 61 3.95 14.37 0.97
C TRP A 61 4.13 14.75 -0.52
N GLU A 62 4.14 16.04 -0.82
CA GLU A 62 4.22 16.50 -2.22
C GLU A 62 5.56 16.14 -2.84
N GLU A 63 6.65 16.38 -2.11
CA GLU A 63 8.01 16.01 -2.54
C GLU A 63 8.15 14.48 -2.65
N LYS A 64 7.59 13.73 -1.69
CA LYS A 64 7.57 12.27 -1.71
C LYS A 64 6.94 11.73 -2.99
N ILE A 65 5.74 12.16 -3.33
CA ILE A 65 5.02 11.70 -4.53
C ILE A 65 5.81 12.05 -5.80
N GLU A 66 6.40 13.23 -5.86
CA GLU A 66 7.22 13.62 -7.00
C GLU A 66 8.46 12.74 -7.15
N ARG A 67 9.22 12.56 -6.06
CA ARG A 67 10.42 11.70 -6.06
C ARG A 67 10.07 10.24 -6.34
N MET A 68 8.98 9.72 -5.78
CA MET A 68 8.47 8.39 -6.08
C MET A 68 8.16 8.25 -7.57
N ALA A 69 7.44 9.19 -8.16
CA ALA A 69 7.10 9.16 -9.57
C ALA A 69 8.37 9.15 -10.45
N ILE A 70 9.33 10.04 -10.18
CA ILE A 70 10.59 10.12 -10.94
C ILE A 70 11.41 8.83 -10.81
N ALA A 71 11.53 8.29 -9.60
CA ALA A 71 12.32 7.09 -9.35
C ALA A 71 11.71 5.86 -10.05
N THR A 72 10.38 5.70 -9.96
CA THR A 72 9.70 4.48 -10.43
C THR A 72 9.42 4.47 -11.93
N MET A 73 9.33 5.63 -12.59
CA MET A 73 9.13 5.70 -14.05
C MET A 73 10.20 4.98 -14.88
N ARG A 74 11.39 4.77 -14.34
CA ARG A 74 12.51 4.12 -15.03
C ARG A 74 12.66 2.65 -14.68
N GLU A 75 11.82 2.15 -13.79
CA GLU A 75 11.86 0.78 -13.30
C GLU A 75 10.88 -0.11 -14.06
N ASP A 76 11.17 -1.40 -14.11
CA ASP A 76 10.23 -2.41 -14.61
C ASP A 76 9.29 -2.83 -13.47
N VAL A 77 8.27 -2.02 -13.23
CA VAL A 77 7.30 -2.25 -12.16
C VAL A 77 6.28 -3.29 -12.60
N THR A 78 6.20 -4.39 -11.85
CA THR A 78 5.22 -5.47 -12.09
C THR A 78 4.11 -5.49 -11.05
N ASN A 79 4.37 -4.96 -9.85
CA ASN A 79 3.42 -4.99 -8.74
C ASN A 79 3.37 -3.65 -8.03
N ILE A 80 2.18 -3.26 -7.61
CA ILE A 80 1.94 -2.11 -6.73
C ILE A 80 1.23 -2.62 -5.48
N SER A 81 1.60 -2.10 -4.32
CA SER A 81 0.86 -2.30 -3.07
C SER A 81 0.59 -0.96 -2.41
N GLY A 82 -0.66 -0.70 -2.04
CA GLY A 82 -1.01 0.56 -1.39
C GLY A 82 -2.49 0.86 -1.34
N VAL A 83 -2.81 1.98 -0.69
CA VAL A 83 -4.18 2.48 -0.59
C VAL A 83 -4.63 3.03 -1.96
N PRO A 84 -5.81 2.66 -2.48
CA PRO A 84 -6.27 3.07 -3.80
C PRO A 84 -6.23 4.58 -4.08
N SER A 85 -6.69 5.40 -3.14
CA SER A 85 -6.69 6.85 -3.28
C SER A 85 -5.29 7.43 -3.50
N TRP A 86 -4.31 6.98 -2.72
CA TRP A 86 -2.92 7.44 -2.82
C TRP A 86 -2.21 6.90 -4.06
N THR A 87 -2.52 5.66 -4.42
CA THR A 87 -2.02 5.06 -5.67
C THR A 87 -2.47 5.88 -6.88
N LEU A 88 -3.74 6.32 -6.93
CA LEU A 88 -4.23 7.19 -8.00
C LEU A 88 -3.46 8.51 -8.08
N VAL A 89 -3.12 9.12 -6.94
CA VAL A 89 -2.32 10.35 -6.92
C VAL A 89 -0.95 10.12 -7.56
N LEU A 90 -0.27 9.02 -7.19
CA LEU A 90 1.02 8.66 -7.78
C LEU A 90 0.91 8.38 -9.28
N LEU A 91 -0.05 7.56 -9.71
CA LEU A 91 -0.23 7.22 -11.13
C LEU A 91 -0.51 8.45 -11.98
N ASN A 92 -1.36 9.37 -11.52
CA ASN A 92 -1.61 10.63 -12.21
C ASN A 92 -0.37 11.53 -12.26
N LYS A 93 0.43 11.58 -11.18
CA LYS A 93 1.70 12.34 -11.17
C LYS A 93 2.68 11.76 -12.21
N ILE A 94 2.77 10.44 -12.30
CA ILE A 94 3.61 9.74 -13.30
C ILE A 94 3.17 10.09 -14.73
N LEU A 95 1.87 10.05 -15.02
CA LEU A 95 1.34 10.40 -16.35
C LEU A 95 1.61 11.86 -16.69
N ASN A 96 1.42 12.77 -15.73
CA ASN A 96 1.70 14.19 -15.92
C ASN A 96 3.18 14.46 -16.22
N LEU A 97 4.10 13.78 -15.52
CA LEU A 97 5.54 13.96 -15.73
C LEU A 97 6.04 13.29 -17.01
N SER A 98 5.48 12.13 -17.37
CA SER A 98 5.91 11.37 -18.55
C SER A 98 5.27 11.85 -19.85
N GLY A 99 4.14 12.55 -19.79
CA GLY A 99 3.32 12.92 -20.96
C GLY A 99 2.64 11.73 -21.64
N LYS A 100 2.61 10.56 -20.99
CA LYS A 100 1.98 9.34 -21.51
C LYS A 100 0.47 9.35 -21.27
N GLN A 101 -0.26 8.52 -22.06
CA GLN A 101 -1.72 8.44 -21.99
C GLN A 101 -2.20 7.48 -20.89
N ASN A 102 -1.42 6.44 -20.63
CA ASN A 102 -1.75 5.41 -19.64
C ASN A 102 -0.49 4.78 -19.03
N ILE A 103 -0.66 4.09 -17.92
CA ILE A 103 0.44 3.53 -17.14
C ILE A 103 1.12 2.35 -17.86
N THR A 104 0.41 1.62 -18.71
CA THR A 104 1.00 0.48 -19.43
C THR A 104 2.05 0.89 -20.46
N GLU A 105 2.07 2.17 -20.86
CA GLU A 105 3.15 2.72 -21.70
C GLU A 105 4.45 2.96 -20.93
N ILE A 106 4.37 3.01 -19.59
CA ILE A 106 5.51 3.24 -18.69
C ILE A 106 5.91 1.93 -18.05
N TRP A 107 4.93 1.17 -17.55
CA TRP A 107 5.11 -0.13 -16.91
C TRP A 107 4.37 -1.23 -17.70
N PRO A 108 4.94 -1.70 -18.82
CA PRO A 108 4.29 -2.68 -19.68
C PRO A 108 4.06 -4.04 -19.00
N ASN A 109 4.86 -4.35 -17.98
CA ASN A 109 4.81 -5.59 -17.23
C ASN A 109 4.00 -5.49 -15.90
N LEU A 110 3.32 -4.36 -15.67
CA LEU A 110 2.48 -4.21 -14.49
C LEU A 110 1.29 -5.18 -14.55
N GLU A 111 1.19 -6.09 -13.59
CA GLU A 111 0.23 -7.20 -13.59
C GLU A 111 -0.59 -7.33 -12.30
N LEU A 112 -0.16 -6.69 -11.19
CA LEU A 112 -0.78 -6.86 -9.89
C LEU A 112 -0.87 -5.55 -9.11
N PHE A 113 -2.06 -5.29 -8.55
CA PHE A 113 -2.28 -4.27 -7.53
C PHE A 113 -2.87 -4.91 -6.28
N ILE A 114 -2.10 -4.91 -5.20
CA ILE A 114 -2.54 -5.32 -3.87
C ILE A 114 -3.00 -4.06 -3.13
N HIS A 115 -4.25 -4.03 -2.70
CA HIS A 115 -4.83 -2.85 -2.07
C HIS A 115 -5.58 -3.20 -0.78
N GLY A 116 -5.87 -2.18 0.00
CA GLY A 116 -6.62 -2.31 1.25
C GLY A 116 -6.94 -0.96 1.87
N ALA A 117 -7.32 -0.96 3.11
CA ALA A 117 -7.70 0.18 3.94
C ALA A 117 -9.00 0.90 3.54
N VAL A 118 -9.38 0.91 2.28
CA VAL A 118 -10.63 1.52 1.78
C VAL A 118 -11.30 0.62 0.75
N ASN A 119 -12.62 0.70 0.65
CA ASN A 119 -13.38 -0.01 -0.38
C ASN A 119 -12.88 0.38 -1.79
N PHE A 120 -12.53 -0.59 -2.59
CA PHE A 120 -11.98 -0.39 -3.93
C PHE A 120 -13.03 0.00 -4.98
N GLN A 121 -14.29 -0.34 -4.81
CA GLN A 121 -15.34 -0.15 -5.83
C GLN A 121 -15.42 1.29 -6.39
N PRO A 122 -15.33 2.38 -5.58
CA PRO A 122 -15.37 3.74 -6.11
C PRO A 122 -14.19 4.10 -7.02
N TYR A 123 -13.08 3.38 -6.91
CA TYR A 123 -11.82 3.65 -7.64
C TYR A 123 -11.66 2.78 -8.89
N LYS A 124 -12.39 1.68 -8.99
CA LYS A 124 -12.23 0.64 -10.01
C LYS A 124 -12.22 1.18 -11.45
N GLU A 125 -13.15 2.07 -11.78
CA GLU A 125 -13.21 2.65 -13.12
C GLU A 125 -12.05 3.61 -13.42
N GLN A 126 -11.54 4.30 -12.43
CA GLN A 126 -10.37 5.16 -12.60
C GLN A 126 -9.11 4.32 -12.87
N PHE A 127 -8.92 3.23 -12.12
CA PHE A 127 -7.82 2.30 -12.37
C PHE A 127 -7.91 1.66 -13.75
N ARG A 128 -9.08 1.25 -14.20
CA ARG A 128 -9.29 0.69 -15.57
C ARG A 128 -8.91 1.68 -16.67
N LYS A 129 -9.15 2.97 -16.47
CA LYS A 129 -8.77 4.02 -17.44
C LYS A 129 -7.25 4.24 -17.44
N LEU A 130 -6.63 4.24 -16.25
CA LEU A 130 -5.20 4.47 -16.13
C LEU A 130 -4.37 3.25 -16.54
N ILE A 131 -4.90 2.04 -16.32
CA ILE A 131 -4.27 0.75 -16.61
C ILE A 131 -5.23 -0.04 -17.51
N PRO A 132 -5.31 0.25 -18.83
CA PRO A 132 -6.28 -0.35 -19.74
C PRO A 132 -5.86 -1.77 -20.15
N ARG A 133 -5.66 -2.66 -19.16
CA ARG A 133 -5.32 -4.08 -19.34
C ARG A 133 -6.47 -4.95 -18.88
N THR A 134 -6.74 -6.03 -19.60
CA THR A 134 -7.75 -7.03 -19.24
C THR A 134 -7.23 -8.10 -18.28
N ASP A 135 -5.91 -8.27 -18.24
CA ASP A 135 -5.19 -9.24 -17.41
C ASP A 135 -4.60 -8.65 -16.13
N MET A 136 -4.97 -7.43 -15.79
CA MET A 136 -4.58 -6.79 -14.53
C MET A 136 -5.29 -7.44 -13.35
N ASN A 137 -4.51 -7.86 -12.36
CA ASN A 137 -4.99 -8.49 -11.14
C ASN A 137 -5.14 -7.47 -10.03
N TYR A 138 -6.30 -7.47 -9.36
CA TYR A 138 -6.58 -6.63 -8.19
C TYR A 138 -6.88 -7.56 -7.02
N TYR A 139 -6.13 -7.44 -5.93
CA TYR A 139 -6.31 -8.23 -4.73
C TYR A 139 -6.47 -7.34 -3.51
N GLU A 140 -7.54 -7.56 -2.78
CA GLU A 140 -7.84 -6.82 -1.57
C GLU A 140 -7.28 -7.53 -0.33
N THR A 141 -6.73 -6.73 0.59
CA THR A 141 -6.28 -7.18 1.90
C THR A 141 -6.93 -6.35 3.00
N TYR A 142 -7.20 -6.97 4.13
CA TYR A 142 -7.65 -6.28 5.32
C TYR A 142 -6.65 -6.48 6.45
N ASN A 143 -5.89 -5.43 6.71
CA ASN A 143 -4.93 -5.35 7.79
C ASN A 143 -5.12 -4.05 8.58
N ALA A 144 -4.83 -4.11 9.87
CA ALA A 144 -4.84 -2.99 10.80
C ALA A 144 -3.71 -3.14 11.82
N SER A 145 -3.55 -2.17 12.73
CA SER A 145 -2.54 -2.22 13.79
C SER A 145 -2.69 -3.46 14.68
N GLU A 146 -3.92 -3.95 14.82
CA GLU A 146 -4.28 -5.09 15.66
C GLU A 146 -3.94 -6.43 15.01
N GLY A 147 -3.78 -6.46 13.67
CA GLY A 147 -3.44 -7.70 12.97
C GLY A 147 -3.81 -7.73 11.50
N PHE A 148 -3.54 -8.88 10.89
CA PHE A 148 -3.91 -9.19 9.52
C PHE A 148 -5.18 -10.06 9.53
N PHE A 149 -6.30 -9.52 9.05
CA PHE A 149 -7.62 -10.11 9.22
C PHE A 149 -8.11 -10.87 8.01
N GLY A 150 -7.81 -10.39 6.82
CA GLY A 150 -8.32 -11.01 5.61
C GLY A 150 -7.51 -10.75 4.37
N ILE A 151 -7.64 -11.65 3.41
CA ILE A 151 -7.04 -11.56 2.09
C ILE A 151 -7.99 -12.12 1.06
N GLN A 152 -8.10 -11.45 -0.07
CA GLN A 152 -8.77 -12.02 -1.23
C GLN A 152 -7.92 -13.17 -1.77
N ASP A 153 -8.45 -14.39 -1.74
CA ASP A 153 -7.76 -15.62 -2.14
C ASP A 153 -8.19 -16.14 -3.52
N ARG A 154 -9.24 -15.53 -4.10
CA ARG A 154 -9.80 -15.92 -5.40
C ARG A 154 -9.84 -14.72 -6.35
N HIS A 155 -9.28 -14.90 -7.53
CA HIS A 155 -9.34 -13.88 -8.56
C HIS A 155 -10.79 -13.53 -8.93
N GLY A 156 -11.10 -12.23 -8.95
CA GLY A 156 -12.43 -11.72 -9.31
C GLY A 156 -13.54 -11.95 -8.28
N SER A 157 -13.23 -12.47 -7.09
CA SER A 157 -14.17 -12.54 -5.97
C SER A 157 -14.24 -11.21 -5.24
N ASP A 158 -15.41 -10.86 -4.72
CA ASP A 158 -15.58 -9.74 -3.79
C ASP A 158 -15.50 -10.22 -2.30
N GLU A 159 -15.16 -11.50 -2.09
CA GLU A 159 -15.03 -12.11 -0.77
C GLU A 159 -13.55 -12.19 -0.37
N MET A 160 -13.28 -12.07 0.93
CA MET A 160 -11.96 -12.29 1.53
C MET A 160 -11.95 -13.51 2.43
N LEU A 161 -10.87 -14.27 2.39
CA LEU A 161 -10.59 -15.34 3.36
C LEU A 161 -10.26 -14.68 4.71
N LEU A 162 -11.00 -15.06 5.77
CA LEU A 162 -10.72 -14.64 7.13
C LEU A 162 -9.56 -15.45 7.72
N MET A 163 -8.55 -14.77 8.28
CA MET A 163 -7.33 -15.37 8.81
C MET A 163 -7.53 -15.83 10.26
N LEU A 164 -8.12 -17.02 10.44
CA LEU A 164 -8.51 -17.55 11.76
C LEU A 164 -7.35 -18.05 12.62
N ASP A 165 -6.22 -18.36 12.03
CA ASP A 165 -5.05 -19.00 12.67
C ASP A 165 -3.90 -18.04 12.99
N TYR A 166 -4.12 -16.73 12.88
CA TYR A 166 -3.11 -15.70 13.13
C TYR A 166 -3.07 -15.19 14.59
N GLY A 167 -3.61 -15.98 15.52
CA GLY A 167 -3.61 -15.66 16.95
C GLY A 167 -4.60 -14.56 17.35
N ILE A 168 -5.54 -14.23 16.48
CA ILE A 168 -6.60 -13.25 16.74
C ILE A 168 -7.83 -13.98 17.24
N PHE A 169 -8.40 -13.49 18.35
CA PHE A 169 -9.68 -13.98 18.86
C PHE A 169 -10.83 -13.24 18.19
N TYR A 170 -11.76 -13.96 17.57
CA TYR A 170 -12.91 -13.40 16.87
C TYR A 170 -14.19 -13.65 17.62
N GLU A 171 -14.99 -12.61 17.82
CA GLU A 171 -16.37 -12.69 18.27
C GLU A 171 -17.30 -12.16 17.18
N PHE A 172 -18.35 -12.92 16.87
CA PHE A 172 -19.29 -12.57 15.82
C PHE A 172 -20.65 -12.21 16.44
N ILE A 173 -21.15 -11.03 16.16
CA ILE A 173 -22.48 -10.57 16.58
C ILE A 173 -23.36 -10.54 15.33
N PRO A 174 -24.52 -11.25 15.34
CA PRO A 174 -25.48 -11.16 14.26
C PRO A 174 -25.94 -9.71 14.04
N VAL A 175 -25.99 -9.26 12.78
CA VAL A 175 -26.37 -7.87 12.43
C VAL A 175 -27.70 -7.46 13.07
N ALA A 176 -28.68 -8.38 13.17
CA ALA A 176 -29.96 -8.12 13.84
C ALA A 176 -29.85 -7.78 15.34
N GLN A 177 -28.71 -8.06 15.98
CA GLN A 177 -28.44 -7.79 17.40
C GLN A 177 -27.59 -6.53 17.63
N LEU A 178 -27.00 -6.00 16.56
CA LEU A 178 -26.08 -4.85 16.64
C LEU A 178 -26.81 -3.52 17.02
N ASN A 179 -28.12 -3.44 16.81
CA ASN A 179 -28.97 -2.25 17.03
C ASN A 179 -29.86 -2.36 18.29
N ARG A 180 -29.44 -3.14 19.29
CA ARG A 180 -30.16 -3.24 20.57
C ARG A 180 -29.42 -2.58 21.70
#